data_d7423732f404d25377c52d45adfeb30e
#
_entry.id   d7423732f404d25377c52d45adfeb30e
#
_cell.length_a   1.000
_cell.length_b   1.000
_cell.length_c   1.000
_cell.angle_alpha   90.00
_cell.angle_beta   90.00
_cell.angle_gamma   90.00
#
_symmetry.space_group_name_H-M   'P 1'
#
loop_
_entity.id
_entity.type
_entity.pdbx_description
1 polymer ?
#
loop_
_entity_poly.entity_id
_entity_poly.type
_entity_poly.pdbx_seq_one_letter_code
_entity_poly.pdbx_strand_id
1 'polypeptide(L)' 'MTSKPIPQQEFLRDAMGALDMTRDQFADRIGTSRRRLDNWLLPSDSKGFREMDEMAWKFIREILSNVHKKA' A
#
# COMPACT_ATOMS: atom_id res chain seq x y z
N MET A 1 20.88 -5.60 -0.41
CA MET A 1 20.27 -4.51 0.20
C MET A 1 18.89 -4.22 -0.34
N THR A 2 17.99 -4.00 0.51
CA THR A 2 16.64 -3.81 0.10
C THR A 2 16.40 -2.36 -0.31
N SER A 3 15.58 -2.17 -1.30
CA SER A 3 15.27 -0.84 -1.77
C SER A 3 14.10 -0.21 -1.02
N LYS A 4 13.45 -0.97 -0.17
CA LYS A 4 12.28 -0.47 0.53
C LYS A 4 12.65 -0.10 1.95
N PRO A 5 12.46 1.16 2.33
CA PRO A 5 12.91 1.64 3.63
C PRO A 5 12.06 1.15 4.79
N ILE A 6 10.81 0.79 4.55
CA ILE A 6 9.94 0.31 5.60
C ILE A 6 9.17 -0.91 5.12
N PRO A 7 8.65 -1.73 6.04
CA PRO A 7 7.84 -2.88 5.64
C PRO A 7 6.60 -2.44 4.88
N GLN A 8 6.16 -3.28 3.96
CA GLN A 8 5.01 -2.90 3.15
C GLN A 8 3.75 -2.71 3.98
N GLN A 9 3.62 -3.43 5.08
CA GLN A 9 2.45 -3.27 5.94
C GLN A 9 2.38 -1.84 6.49
N GLU A 10 3.50 -1.35 6.96
CA GLU A 10 3.55 0.01 7.50
C GLU A 10 3.36 1.04 6.38
N PHE A 11 3.96 0.80 5.24
CA PHE A 11 3.82 1.69 4.10
C PHE A 11 2.35 1.81 3.68
N LEU A 12 1.65 0.67 3.63
CA LEU A 12 0.25 0.67 3.24
C LEU A 12 -0.63 1.38 4.27
N ARG A 13 -0.38 1.14 5.55
CA ARG A 13 -1.14 1.81 6.58
C ARG A 13 -0.93 3.31 6.55
N ASP A 14 0.32 3.72 6.37
CA ASP A 14 0.63 5.14 6.27
C ASP A 14 -0.06 5.77 5.07
N ALA A 15 -0.07 5.06 3.95
CA ALA A 15 -0.72 5.57 2.75
C ALA A 15 -2.22 5.74 2.95
N MET A 16 -2.85 4.73 3.54
CA MET A 16 -4.27 4.82 3.80
C MET A 16 -4.60 5.97 4.75
N GLY A 17 -3.75 6.15 5.75
CA GLY A 17 -3.94 7.26 6.68
C GLY A 17 -3.78 8.61 6.02
N ALA A 18 -2.75 8.73 5.18
CA ALA A 18 -2.48 9.99 4.49
C ALA A 18 -3.61 10.37 3.53
N LEU A 19 -4.23 9.37 2.92
CA LEU A 19 -5.32 9.58 1.98
C LEU A 19 -6.69 9.57 2.65
N ASP A 20 -6.72 9.24 3.93
CA ASP A 20 -7.96 9.17 4.69
C ASP A 20 -8.94 8.20 4.05
N MET A 21 -8.47 7.01 3.75
CA MET A 21 -9.27 5.99 3.07
C MET A 21 -9.37 4.73 3.91
N THR A 22 -10.54 4.10 3.82
CA THR A 22 -10.69 2.75 4.37
C THR A 22 -9.98 1.76 3.46
N ARG A 23 -9.88 0.51 3.91
CA ARG A 23 -9.26 -0.52 3.09
C ARG A 23 -9.99 -0.71 1.77
N ASP A 24 -11.31 -0.72 1.83
CA ASP A 24 -12.12 -0.88 0.62
C ASP A 24 -11.89 0.27 -0.35
N GLN A 25 -11.87 1.48 0.17
CA GLN A 25 -11.66 2.66 -0.66
C GLN A 25 -10.26 2.65 -1.26
N PHE A 26 -9.28 2.28 -0.46
CA PHE A 26 -7.91 2.26 -0.92
C PHE A 26 -7.70 1.18 -2.00
N ALA A 27 -8.26 0.00 -1.77
CA ALA A 27 -8.16 -1.08 -2.75
C ALA A 27 -8.77 -0.64 -4.08
N ASP A 28 -9.92 0.00 -4.02
CA ASP A 28 -10.55 0.49 -5.22
C ASP A 28 -9.71 1.57 -5.91
N ARG A 29 -9.13 2.45 -5.12
CA ARG A 29 -8.33 3.55 -5.66
C ARG A 29 -7.12 3.06 -6.43
N ILE A 30 -6.47 2.02 -5.94
CA ILE A 30 -5.27 1.52 -6.60
C ILE A 30 -5.55 0.37 -7.55
N GLY A 31 -6.83 0.00 -7.70
CA GLY A 31 -7.19 -0.99 -8.71
C GLY A 31 -6.95 -2.42 -8.30
N THR A 32 -7.01 -2.71 -7.02
CA THR A 32 -6.85 -4.08 -6.54
C THR A 32 -8.09 -4.50 -5.75
N SER A 33 -8.16 -5.77 -5.37
CA SER A 33 -9.26 -6.25 -4.57
C SER A 33 -8.96 -6.06 -3.09
N ARG A 34 -10.01 -6.01 -2.29
CA ARG A 34 -9.86 -5.94 -0.84
C ARG A 34 -9.08 -7.13 -0.32
N ARG A 35 -9.35 -8.30 -0.90
CA ARG A 35 -8.67 -9.50 -0.49
C ARG A 35 -7.17 -9.41 -0.72
N ARG A 36 -6.77 -8.92 -1.88
CA ARG A 36 -5.35 -8.77 -2.17
C ARG A 36 -4.71 -7.78 -1.22
N LEU A 37 -5.39 -6.68 -0.95
CA LEU A 37 -4.87 -5.71 -0.02
C LEU A 37 -4.71 -6.31 1.37
N ASP A 38 -5.68 -7.09 1.82
CA ASP A 38 -5.59 -7.75 3.11
C ASP A 38 -4.39 -8.69 3.16
N ASN A 39 -4.12 -9.41 2.08
CA ASN A 39 -2.96 -10.30 2.02
C ASN A 39 -1.66 -9.52 2.10
N TRP A 40 -1.62 -8.36 1.50
CA TRP A 40 -0.43 -7.49 1.59
C TRP A 40 -0.21 -6.97 3.00
N LEU A 41 -1.28 -6.84 3.77
CA LEU A 41 -1.20 -6.30 5.13
C LEU A 41 -0.92 -7.35 6.18
N LEU A 42 -0.95 -8.61 5.82
CA LEU A 42 -0.65 -9.68 6.77
C LEU A 42 0.81 -9.63 7.19
N PRO A 43 1.12 -10.17 8.38
CA PRO A 43 2.53 -10.28 8.78
C PRO A 43 3.32 -11.10 7.77
N SER A 44 4.59 -10.79 7.64
CA SER A 44 5.42 -11.41 6.62
C SER A 44 5.54 -12.92 6.78
N ASP A 45 5.37 -13.42 8.00
CA ASP A 45 5.46 -14.86 8.24
C ASP A 45 4.12 -15.58 8.16
N SER A 46 3.06 -14.86 7.78
CA SER A 46 1.74 -15.47 7.62
C SER A 46 1.66 -16.24 6.32
N LYS A 47 0.86 -17.30 6.35
CA LYS A 47 0.66 -18.10 5.16
C LYS A 47 0.05 -17.33 4.02
N GLY A 48 -0.87 -16.44 4.31
CA GLY A 48 -1.55 -15.68 3.28
C GLY A 48 -0.80 -14.46 2.80
N PHE A 49 0.34 -14.18 3.41
CA PHE A 49 1.10 -12.99 3.06
C PHE A 49 1.50 -13.00 1.59
N ARG A 50 1.38 -11.85 0.95
CA ARG A 50 1.84 -11.66 -0.41
C ARG A 50 2.66 -10.39 -0.46
N GLU A 51 3.78 -10.48 -1.13
CA GLU A 51 4.64 -9.32 -1.27
C GLU A 51 4.14 -8.43 -2.39
N MET A 52 4.11 -7.13 -2.13
CA MET A 52 3.69 -6.16 -3.13
C MET A 52 4.78 -6.04 -4.19
N ASP A 53 4.39 -6.00 -5.45
CA ASP A 53 5.37 -5.86 -6.51
C ASP A 53 5.81 -4.41 -6.65
N GLU A 54 6.85 -4.22 -7.42
CA GLU A 54 7.46 -2.90 -7.59
C GLU A 54 6.48 -1.90 -8.18
N MET A 55 5.65 -2.35 -9.09
CA MET A 55 4.67 -1.46 -9.72
C MET A 55 3.69 -0.91 -8.71
N ALA A 56 3.23 -1.74 -7.79
CA ALA A 56 2.30 -1.29 -6.78
C ALA A 56 2.95 -0.28 -5.85
N TRP A 57 4.18 -0.55 -5.44
CA TRP A 57 4.93 0.40 -4.63
C TRP A 57 5.02 1.76 -5.31
N LYS A 58 5.39 1.73 -6.56
CA LYS A 58 5.59 2.95 -7.32
C LYS A 58 4.30 3.72 -7.50
N PHE A 59 3.24 3.01 -7.84
CA PHE A 59 1.95 3.64 -8.05
C PHE A 59 1.46 4.35 -6.79
N ILE A 60 1.58 3.68 -5.65
CA ILE A 60 1.14 4.26 -4.39
C ILE A 60 2.00 5.46 -4.03
N ARG A 61 3.31 5.38 -4.25
CA ARG A 61 4.17 6.52 -4.00
C ARG A 61 3.78 7.71 -4.86
N GLU A 62 3.38 7.46 -6.10
CA GLU A 62 2.94 8.52 -6.98
C GLU A 62 1.68 9.19 -6.49
N ILE A 63 0.73 8.39 -6.02
CA ILE A 63 -0.48 8.95 -5.46
C ILE A 63 -0.16 9.85 -4.27
N LEU A 64 0.68 9.37 -3.39
CA LEU A 64 1.05 10.14 -2.21
C LEU A 64 1.78 11.43 -2.60
N SER A 65 2.63 11.35 -3.58
CA SER A 65 3.37 12.51 -4.05
C SER A 65 2.42 13.57 -4.60
N ASN A 66 1.42 13.14 -5.34
CA ASN A 66 0.45 14.08 -5.89
C ASN A 66 -0.36 14.77 -4.81
N VAL A 67 -0.71 14.03 -3.76
CA VAL A 67 -1.42 14.63 -2.65
C VAL A 67 -0.57 15.68 -1.97
N HIS A 68 0.69 15.37 -1.74
CA HIS A 68 1.59 16.29 -1.06
C HIS A 68 1.95 17.49 -1.92
N LYS A 69 1.93 17.34 -3.22
CA LYS A 69 2.25 18.42 -4.12
C LYS A 69 1.15 19.44 -4.21
N LYS A 70 -0.04 19.04 -3.88
CA LYS A 70 -1.15 19.93 -3.94
C LYS A 70 -0.99 20.99 -2.89
N ALA A 71 -0.88 22.15 -3.26
CA ALA A 71 -0.63 23.22 -2.29
C ALA A 71 -1.85 24.04 -2.07
#